data_267d91d00204ee33b38874ac797155f9
#
_entry.id   267d91d00204ee33b38874ac797155f9
#
_cell.length_a   1.000
_cell.length_b   1.000
_cell.length_c   1.000
_cell.angle_alpha   90.00
_cell.angle_beta   90.00
_cell.angle_gamma   90.00
#
_symmetry.space_group_name_H-M   'P 1'
#
loop_
_entity.id
_entity.type
_entity.pdbx_description
1 polymer ?
#
loop_
_entity_poly.entity_id
_entity_poly.type
_entity_poly.pdbx_seq_one_letter_code
_entity_poly.pdbx_strand_id
1 'polypeptide(L)'
;MHKFRILQSTNLQVAWLIIEEGNINIETGIRFMYCLYDYDMQPLERRNFQINGDDFANIGTSGKDTRIKILELLLVALDAVIVKE
;
A
#
# COMPACT_ATOMS: atom_id res chain seq x y z
N MET A 1 -3.26 1.35 12.07
CA MET A 1 -1.94 1.17 11.44
C MET A 1 -1.75 -0.29 11.06
N HIS A 2 -1.40 -0.56 9.81
CA HIS A 2 -1.20 -1.92 9.30
C HIS A 2 0.25 -2.09 8.89
N LYS A 3 0.86 -3.19 9.37
CA LYS A 3 2.26 -3.51 9.12
C LYS A 3 2.34 -4.80 8.32
N PHE A 4 3.11 -4.77 7.22
CA PHE A 4 3.26 -5.91 6.32
C PHE A 4 4.73 -6.20 6.08
N ARG A 5 5.10 -7.46 6.14
CA ARG A 5 6.41 -7.93 5.71
C ARG A 5 6.41 -8.03 4.18
N ILE A 6 7.29 -7.27 3.52
CA ILE A 6 7.34 -7.24 2.05
C ILE A 6 8.75 -7.47 1.53
N LEU A 7 8.83 -7.84 0.25
CA LEU A 7 10.05 -7.88 -0.52
C LEU A 7 9.86 -7.01 -1.75
N GLN A 8 10.73 -6.00 -1.91
CA GLN A 8 10.72 -5.11 -3.06
C GLN A 8 11.89 -5.44 -3.97
N SER A 9 11.61 -5.81 -5.23
CA SER A 9 12.66 -6.25 -6.16
C SER A 9 13.62 -5.14 -6.55
N THR A 10 13.16 -3.89 -6.54
CA THR A 10 13.98 -2.73 -6.89
C THR A 10 14.82 -2.19 -5.73
N ASN A 11 14.51 -2.60 -4.50
CA ASN A 11 15.27 -2.19 -3.32
C ASN A 11 15.20 -3.28 -2.24
N LEU A 12 16.23 -4.11 -2.19
CA LEU A 12 16.31 -5.24 -1.26
C LEU A 12 16.50 -4.84 0.21
N GLN A 13 16.75 -3.57 0.49
CA GLN A 13 16.82 -3.07 1.87
C GLN A 13 15.45 -2.92 2.50
N VAL A 14 14.40 -2.83 1.70
CA VAL A 14 13.04 -2.71 2.20
C VAL A 14 12.60 -4.04 2.80
N ALA A 15 12.12 -4.00 4.05
CA ALA A 15 11.64 -5.17 4.76
C ALA A 15 10.18 -5.05 5.18
N TRP A 16 9.72 -3.84 5.48
CA TRP A 16 8.39 -3.60 6.04
C TRP A 16 7.69 -2.45 5.34
N LEU A 17 6.38 -2.62 5.17
CA LEU A 17 5.47 -1.58 4.73
C LEU A 17 4.48 -1.30 5.87
N ILE A 18 4.39 -0.04 6.28
CA ILE A 18 3.40 0.41 7.25
C ILE A 18 2.49 1.40 6.57
N ILE A 19 1.19 1.09 6.53
CA ILE A 19 0.17 2.00 6.02
C ILE A 19 -0.29 2.85 7.19
N GLU A 20 -0.13 4.16 7.04
CA GLU A 20 -0.51 5.14 8.03
C GLU A 20 -1.95 5.63 7.77
N GLU A 21 -2.27 6.82 8.22
CA GLU A 21 -3.60 7.37 8.07
C GLU A 21 -4.00 7.59 6.61
N GLY A 22 -5.28 7.43 6.32
CA GLY A 22 -5.81 7.67 5.00
C GLY A 22 -7.18 8.32 5.04
N ASN A 23 -7.54 8.95 3.93
CA ASN A 23 -8.84 9.55 3.71
C ASN A 23 -9.52 8.89 2.53
N ILE A 24 -10.81 8.60 2.69
CA ILE A 24 -11.66 8.10 1.61
C ILE A 24 -12.58 9.23 1.19
N ASN A 25 -12.50 9.59 -0.09
CA ASN A 25 -13.42 10.56 -0.68
C ASN A 25 -14.10 9.90 -1.88
N ILE A 26 -15.42 9.83 -1.83
CA ILE A 26 -16.22 9.15 -2.85
C ILE A 26 -16.01 9.77 -4.24
N GLU A 27 -15.76 11.09 -4.30
CA GLU A 27 -15.58 11.78 -5.58
C GLU A 27 -14.16 11.69 -6.13
N THR A 28 -13.15 11.70 -5.26
CA THR A 28 -11.74 11.77 -5.67
C THR A 28 -10.96 10.48 -5.48
N GLY A 29 -11.54 9.49 -4.78
CA GLY A 29 -10.92 8.21 -4.51
C GLY A 29 -10.34 8.09 -3.11
N ILE A 30 -9.30 7.28 -2.98
CA ILE A 30 -8.64 7.01 -1.71
C ILE A 30 -7.25 7.60 -1.73
N ARG A 31 -6.89 8.25 -0.62
CA ARG A 31 -5.55 8.78 -0.42
C ARG A 31 -5.05 8.39 0.96
N PHE A 32 -3.84 7.84 1.02
CA PHE A 32 -3.24 7.48 2.29
C PHE A 32 -1.73 7.63 2.24
N MET A 33 -1.12 7.67 3.42
CA MET A 33 0.33 7.71 3.57
C MET A 33 0.86 6.33 3.95
N TYR A 34 2.02 6.01 3.41
CA TYR A 34 2.73 4.79 3.78
C TYR A 34 4.22 5.08 4.00
N CYS A 35 4.86 4.22 4.76
CA CYS A 35 6.29 4.31 4.98
C CYS A 35 6.93 2.94 4.79
N LEU A 36 8.08 2.92 4.13
CA LEU A 36 8.89 1.72 3.97
C LEU A 36 10.01 1.72 5.01
N TYR A 37 10.26 0.57 5.61
CA TYR A 37 11.27 0.39 6.66
C TYR A 37 12.24 -0.72 6.28
N ASP A 38 13.47 -0.62 6.76
CA ASP A 38 14.47 -1.66 6.61
C ASP A 38 14.30 -2.77 7.66
N TYR A 39 15.24 -3.73 7.68
CA TYR A 39 15.21 -4.85 8.61
C TYR A 39 15.36 -4.43 10.07
N ASP A 40 15.96 -3.27 10.31
CA ASP A 40 16.15 -2.70 11.64
C ASP A 40 15.04 -1.73 12.05
N MET A 41 13.95 -1.67 11.25
CA MET A 41 12.82 -0.75 11.45
C MET A 41 13.21 0.73 11.35
N GLN A 42 14.22 1.03 10.55
CA GLN A 42 14.57 2.41 10.23
C GLN A 42 13.77 2.88 9.02
N PRO A 43 13.17 4.07 9.07
CA PRO A 43 12.37 4.56 7.95
C PRO A 43 13.26 4.85 6.73
N LEU A 44 12.88 4.30 5.60
CA LEU A 44 13.59 4.50 4.34
C LEU A 44 12.91 5.54 3.46
N GLU A 45 11.58 5.46 3.35
CA GLU A 45 10.83 6.31 2.45
C GLU A 45 9.39 6.44 2.92
N ARG A 46 8.89 7.68 2.97
CA ARG A 46 7.51 7.97 3.32
C ARG A 46 6.85 8.72 2.18
N ARG A 47 5.73 8.19 1.68
CA ARG A 47 5.04 8.76 0.54
C ARG A 47 3.52 8.70 0.68
N ASN A 48 2.84 9.51 -0.14
CA ASN A 48 1.41 9.42 -0.35
C ASN A 48 1.11 8.48 -1.50
N PHE A 49 0.04 7.72 -1.36
CA PHE A 49 -0.52 6.91 -2.43
C PHE A 49 -1.96 7.33 -2.66
N GLN A 50 -2.34 7.51 -3.91
CA GLN A 50 -3.69 7.91 -4.28
C GLN A 50 -4.27 6.94 -5.30
N ILE A 51 -5.50 6.51 -5.06
CA ILE A 51 -6.28 5.69 -6.00
C ILE A 51 -7.35 6.60 -6.58
N ASN A 52 -7.33 6.79 -7.90
CA ASN A 52 -8.25 7.66 -8.61
C ASN A 52 -9.67 7.10 -8.62
N GLY A 53 -10.64 7.96 -8.96
CA GLY A 53 -12.04 7.60 -8.93
C GLY A 53 -12.41 6.35 -9.74
N ASP A 54 -11.85 6.18 -10.94
CA ASP A 54 -12.12 5.00 -11.78
C ASP A 54 -11.61 3.71 -11.14
N ASP A 55 -10.39 3.72 -10.62
CA ASP A 55 -9.81 2.57 -9.91
C ASP A 55 -10.58 2.29 -8.63
N PHE A 56 -11.00 3.33 -7.94
CA PHE A 56 -11.80 3.21 -6.73
C PHE A 56 -13.16 2.57 -7.03
N ALA A 57 -13.82 2.96 -8.11
CA ALA A 57 -15.08 2.37 -8.54
C ALA A 57 -14.91 0.87 -8.85
N ASN A 58 -13.82 0.49 -9.50
CA ASN A 58 -13.51 -0.91 -9.81
C ASN A 58 -13.29 -1.74 -8.54
N ILE A 59 -12.70 -1.16 -7.50
CA ILE A 59 -12.56 -1.83 -6.19
C ILE A 59 -13.92 -2.22 -5.63
N GLY A 60 -14.88 -1.29 -5.68
CA GLY A 60 -16.23 -1.52 -5.15
C GLY A 60 -17.01 -2.63 -5.86
N THR A 61 -16.69 -2.92 -7.12
CA THR A 61 -17.42 -3.92 -7.92
C THR A 61 -16.76 -5.29 -7.93
N SER A 62 -15.55 -5.44 -7.39
CA SER A 62 -14.77 -6.67 -7.51
C SER A 62 -15.21 -7.79 -6.56
N GLY A 63 -16.03 -7.50 -5.55
CA GLY A 63 -16.43 -8.47 -4.53
C GLY A 63 -15.37 -8.85 -3.52
N LYS A 64 -14.13 -8.36 -3.68
CA LYS A 64 -13.06 -8.55 -2.71
C LYS A 64 -13.10 -7.46 -1.65
N ASP A 65 -12.53 -7.75 -0.47
CA ASP A 65 -12.39 -6.75 0.57
C ASP A 65 -11.61 -5.55 0.04
N THR A 66 -12.14 -4.35 0.28
CA THR A 66 -11.56 -3.10 -0.20
C THR A 66 -10.10 -2.93 0.27
N ARG A 67 -9.80 -3.33 1.50
CA ARG A 67 -8.44 -3.24 2.06
C ARG A 67 -7.44 -4.10 1.29
N ILE A 68 -7.86 -5.31 0.92
CA ILE A 68 -7.03 -6.23 0.14
C ILE A 68 -6.75 -5.64 -1.23
N LYS A 69 -7.75 -5.06 -1.88
CA LYS A 69 -7.59 -4.43 -3.19
C LYS A 69 -6.65 -3.22 -3.15
N ILE A 70 -6.79 -2.37 -2.14
CA ILE A 70 -5.93 -1.22 -1.94
C ILE A 70 -4.47 -1.68 -1.76
N LEU A 71 -4.25 -2.71 -0.94
CA LEU A 71 -2.93 -3.26 -0.71
C LEU A 71 -2.34 -3.86 -1.98
N GLU A 72 -3.13 -4.60 -2.77
CA GLU A 72 -2.69 -5.15 -4.05
C GLU A 72 -2.22 -4.06 -5.01
N LEU A 73 -2.98 -2.97 -5.14
CA LEU A 73 -2.63 -1.85 -6.01
C LEU A 73 -1.34 -1.17 -5.54
N LEU A 74 -1.18 -0.98 -4.25
CA LEU A 74 0.04 -0.40 -3.69
C LEU A 74 1.26 -1.30 -3.95
N LEU A 75 1.12 -2.61 -3.75
CA LEU A 75 2.20 -3.56 -4.00
C LEU A 75 2.63 -3.58 -5.46
N VAL A 76 1.68 -3.51 -6.39
CA VAL A 76 1.98 -3.41 -7.82
C VAL A 76 2.76 -2.12 -8.11
N ALA A 77 2.33 -1.00 -7.56
CA ALA A 77 3.01 0.29 -7.75
C ALA A 77 4.43 0.29 -7.18
N LEU A 78 4.66 -0.44 -6.09
CA LEU A 78 5.97 -0.54 -5.44
C LEU A 78 6.85 -1.66 -6.04
N ASP A 79 6.30 -2.47 -6.93
CA ASP A 79 6.97 -3.68 -7.43
C ASP A 79 7.40 -4.60 -6.28
N ALA A 80 6.47 -4.84 -5.37
CA ALA A 80 6.69 -5.58 -4.14
C ALA A 80 5.71 -6.73 -3.99
N VAL A 81 6.08 -7.71 -3.16
CA VAL A 81 5.22 -8.83 -2.80
C VAL A 81 5.19 -9.00 -1.29
N ILE A 82 4.10 -9.55 -0.77
CA ILE A 82 4.00 -9.87 0.66
C ILE A 82 4.77 -11.17 0.91
N VAL A 83 5.62 -11.14 1.91
CA VAL A 83 6.35 -12.31 2.37
C VAL A 83 5.51 -12.98 3.46
N LYS A 84 5.12 -14.21 3.24
CA LYS A 84 4.43 -15.00 4.26
C LYS A 84 5.47 -15.61 5.20
N GLU A 85 5.28 -15.37 6.46
CA GLU A 85 6.11 -15.96 7.51
C GLU A 85 5.52 -17.29 7.97
#